data_d61989da4258cb6d3fb67eb6ae075a85
#
_entry.id   d61989da4258cb6d3fb67eb6ae075a85
#
_cell.length_a   1.000
_cell.length_b   1.000
_cell.length_c   1.000
_cell.angle_alpha   90.00
_cell.angle_beta   90.00
_cell.angle_gamma   90.00
#
_symmetry.space_group_name_H-M   'P 1'
#
loop_
_entity.id
_entity.type
_entity.pdbx_description
1 polymer ?
#
loop_
_entity_poly.entity_id
_entity_poly.type
_entity_poly.pdbx_seq_one_letter_code
_entity_poly.pdbx_strand_id
1 'polypeptide(L)'
;MLLGAGCGAGTGSGGGASAPAFDRETAHAEIVAAVEKAGLPKSDLPGIGGPTPTGSTPRPTPSTERERLEERALVCTAAWQYVGPPVDGSRGDLEKAVTALVGKDWVQGERQVEKLDEHGGTMLQITLRKRGWVMYARHTGVQQSLTMEMISLHATETACMNRFTEQERKALLGDAEQG
;
A
#
# COMPACT_ATOMS: atom_id res chain seq x y z
N MET A 1 58.65 -43.89 1.38
CA MET A 1 57.75 -44.61 2.33
C MET A 1 56.68 -43.67 2.80
N LEU A 2 55.39 -44.02 2.50
CA LEU A 2 54.13 -43.74 3.19
C LEU A 2 53.73 -42.26 3.35
N LEU A 3 52.82 -41.73 2.50
CA LEU A 3 51.34 -41.84 2.51
C LEU A 3 50.70 -41.28 3.79
N GLY A 4 49.96 -40.15 3.63
CA GLY A 4 49.06 -39.59 4.60
C GLY A 4 48.04 -38.69 3.92
N ALA A 5 46.97 -39.28 3.29
CA ALA A 5 45.80 -38.58 2.76
C ALA A 5 44.89 -38.20 3.94
N GLY A 6 44.53 -36.92 4.04
CA GLY A 6 43.55 -36.42 4.98
C GLY A 6 42.45 -35.68 4.22
N CYS A 7 41.38 -36.39 3.79
CA CYS A 7 40.13 -35.82 3.33
C CYS A 7 39.34 -35.30 4.54
N GLY A 8 39.30 -33.99 4.73
CA GLY A 8 38.37 -33.29 5.59
C GLY A 8 37.17 -32.78 4.79
N ALA A 9 36.13 -33.60 4.67
CA ALA A 9 34.83 -33.11 4.16
C ALA A 9 34.15 -32.23 5.21
N GLY A 10 34.41 -30.95 5.15
CA GLY A 10 33.63 -29.93 5.85
C GLY A 10 32.30 -29.66 5.15
N THR A 11 31.27 -30.41 5.51
CA THR A 11 29.87 -30.06 5.16
C THR A 11 29.47 -28.84 5.97
N GLY A 12 29.87 -27.65 5.48
CA GLY A 12 29.31 -26.39 5.91
C GLY A 12 27.87 -26.25 5.39
N SER A 13 26.92 -26.74 6.18
CA SER A 13 25.49 -26.33 6.00
C SER A 13 25.40 -24.85 6.36
N GLY A 14 25.68 -23.99 5.40
CA GLY A 14 25.33 -22.58 5.43
C GLY A 14 23.81 -22.48 5.39
N GLY A 15 23.18 -22.49 6.55
CA GLY A 15 21.81 -22.05 6.72
C GLY A 15 21.74 -20.58 6.34
N GLY A 16 21.54 -20.29 5.05
CA GLY A 16 21.20 -18.97 4.59
C GLY A 16 19.89 -18.56 5.26
N ALA A 17 19.97 -17.70 6.28
CA ALA A 17 18.80 -17.04 6.80
C ALA A 17 18.16 -16.30 5.61
N SER A 18 17.09 -16.88 5.08
CA SER A 18 16.28 -16.19 4.09
C SER A 18 15.86 -14.86 4.68
N ALA A 19 16.18 -13.77 3.99
CA ALA A 19 15.73 -12.45 4.40
C ALA A 19 14.21 -12.52 4.62
N PRO A 20 13.70 -11.90 5.69
CA PRO A 20 12.29 -11.97 6.03
C PRO A 20 11.45 -11.55 4.81
N ALA A 21 10.41 -12.32 4.54
CA ALA A 21 9.51 -12.04 3.44
C ALA A 21 8.92 -10.64 3.63
N PHE A 22 8.89 -9.85 2.54
CA PHE A 22 8.22 -8.55 2.56
C PHE A 22 6.71 -8.81 2.50
N ASP A 23 6.03 -8.62 3.59
CA ASP A 23 4.63 -8.93 3.80
C ASP A 23 3.76 -7.68 3.96
N ARG A 24 2.47 -7.88 4.18
CA ARG A 24 1.48 -6.84 4.37
C ARG A 24 1.79 -5.94 5.58
N GLU A 25 2.21 -6.52 6.70
CA GLU A 25 2.52 -5.78 7.92
C GLU A 25 3.75 -4.90 7.71
N THR A 26 4.76 -5.42 7.05
CA THR A 26 5.97 -4.66 6.67
C THR A 26 5.61 -3.51 5.71
N ALA A 27 4.79 -3.77 4.70
CA ALA A 27 4.34 -2.74 3.76
C ALA A 27 3.56 -1.64 4.49
N HIS A 28 2.64 -2.00 5.39
CA HIS A 28 1.89 -1.05 6.19
C HIS A 28 2.80 -0.23 7.12
N ALA A 29 3.74 -0.87 7.81
CA ALA A 29 4.67 -0.18 8.70
C ALA A 29 5.54 0.84 7.95
N GLU A 30 6.00 0.50 6.74
CA GLU A 30 6.76 1.43 5.89
C GLU A 30 5.89 2.61 5.42
N ILE A 31 4.62 2.38 5.08
CA ILE A 31 3.66 3.43 4.72
C ILE A 31 3.46 4.39 5.90
N VAL A 32 3.13 3.86 7.08
CA VAL A 32 2.89 4.68 8.28
C VAL A 32 4.12 5.51 8.64
N ALA A 33 5.30 4.89 8.66
CA ALA A 33 6.55 5.61 8.95
C ALA A 33 6.84 6.72 7.93
N ALA A 34 6.52 6.51 6.65
CA ALA A 34 6.68 7.53 5.62
C ALA A 34 5.70 8.69 5.79
N VAL A 35 4.44 8.38 6.11
CA VAL A 35 3.36 9.36 6.40
C VAL A 35 3.73 10.23 7.60
N GLU A 36 4.14 9.61 8.71
CA GLU A 36 4.56 10.32 9.93
C GLU A 36 5.79 11.21 9.68
N LYS A 37 6.80 10.68 8.99
CA LYS A 37 8.02 11.43 8.65
C LYS A 37 7.75 12.62 7.75
N ALA A 38 6.78 12.52 6.86
CA ALA A 38 6.39 13.57 5.93
C ALA A 38 5.52 14.66 6.58
N GLY A 39 4.93 14.37 7.73
CA GLY A 39 4.01 15.29 8.42
C GLY A 39 2.61 15.33 7.79
N LEU A 40 2.21 14.26 7.11
CA LEU A 40 0.86 14.15 6.58
C LEU A 40 -0.19 14.21 7.72
N PRO A 41 -1.41 14.71 7.45
CA PRO A 41 -2.44 14.88 8.47
C PRO A 41 -2.79 13.56 9.14
N LYS A 42 -3.17 13.61 10.42
CA LYS A 42 -3.64 12.40 11.13
C LYS A 42 -4.93 11.89 10.50
N SER A 43 -5.01 10.60 10.30
CA SER A 43 -6.21 9.94 9.78
C SER A 43 -7.06 9.42 10.93
N ASP A 44 -8.36 9.68 10.88
CA ASP A 44 -9.36 9.05 11.76
C ASP A 44 -9.87 7.73 11.15
N LEU A 45 -9.46 7.42 9.92
CA LEU A 45 -9.84 6.19 9.24
C LEU A 45 -8.90 5.04 9.64
N PRO A 46 -9.44 3.84 9.86
CA PRO A 46 -8.60 2.69 10.17
C PRO A 46 -7.67 2.36 9.01
N GLY A 47 -6.38 2.21 9.29
CA GLY A 47 -5.41 1.71 8.33
C GLY A 47 -5.73 0.25 7.94
N ILE A 48 -5.34 -0.13 6.72
CA ILE A 48 -5.49 -1.49 6.22
C ILE A 48 -4.11 -2.17 6.26
N GLY A 49 -4.05 -3.35 6.88
CA GLY A 49 -2.80 -4.14 6.93
C GLY A 49 -1.95 -3.95 8.17
N GLY A 50 -2.31 -3.00 9.03
CA GLY A 50 -1.67 -2.81 10.32
C GLY A 50 -2.17 -3.77 11.41
N PRO A 51 -1.54 -3.74 12.58
CA PRO A 51 -2.01 -4.49 13.74
C PRO A 51 -3.42 -4.02 14.12
N THR A 52 -4.29 -4.97 14.45
CA THR A 52 -5.64 -4.64 14.96
C THR A 52 -5.49 -3.94 16.31
N PRO A 53 -6.03 -2.72 16.50
CA PRO A 53 -5.96 -2.05 17.76
C PRO A 53 -6.59 -2.89 18.87
N THR A 54 -5.95 -2.97 20.03
CA THR A 54 -6.49 -3.68 21.21
C THR A 54 -7.80 -3.01 21.61
N GLY A 55 -8.88 -3.79 21.71
CA GLY A 55 -10.22 -3.26 22.05
C GLY A 55 -11.09 -2.87 20.86
N SER A 56 -10.63 -3.12 19.63
CA SER A 56 -11.48 -2.92 18.45
C SER A 56 -12.69 -3.82 18.48
N THR A 57 -13.85 -3.27 18.13
CA THR A 57 -15.06 -4.06 17.91
C THR A 57 -14.80 -5.07 16.80
N PRO A 58 -15.12 -6.35 16.97
CA PRO A 58 -14.98 -7.33 15.90
C PRO A 58 -15.72 -6.85 14.65
N ARG A 59 -15.07 -6.96 13.51
CA ARG A 59 -15.73 -6.66 12.22
C ARG A 59 -16.93 -7.57 12.05
N PRO A 60 -18.10 -7.07 11.63
CA PRO A 60 -19.24 -7.92 11.33
C PRO A 60 -18.85 -9.04 10.36
N THR A 61 -19.38 -10.23 10.57
CA THR A 61 -19.18 -11.33 9.62
C THR A 61 -19.79 -10.93 8.26
N PRO A 62 -19.05 -11.06 7.16
CA PRO A 62 -19.55 -10.68 5.85
C PRO A 62 -20.79 -11.51 5.49
N SER A 63 -21.87 -10.82 5.14
CA SER A 63 -23.19 -11.39 4.85
C SER A 63 -23.41 -11.63 3.36
N THR A 64 -22.80 -10.80 2.52
CA THR A 64 -22.91 -10.87 1.05
C THR A 64 -21.65 -11.46 0.42
N GLU A 65 -21.79 -11.92 -0.83
CA GLU A 65 -20.64 -12.40 -1.61
C GLU A 65 -19.64 -11.27 -1.86
N ARG A 66 -20.12 -10.06 -2.12
CA ARG A 66 -19.30 -8.88 -2.31
C ARG A 66 -18.48 -8.55 -1.06
N GLU A 67 -19.08 -8.54 0.13
CA GLU A 67 -18.37 -8.30 1.38
C GLU A 67 -17.26 -9.35 1.63
N ARG A 68 -17.53 -10.63 1.33
CA ARG A 68 -16.51 -11.69 1.42
C ARG A 68 -15.36 -11.48 0.44
N LEU A 69 -15.68 -11.00 -0.76
CA LEU A 69 -14.69 -10.70 -1.77
C LEU A 69 -13.82 -9.51 -1.36
N GLU A 70 -14.44 -8.46 -0.83
CA GLU A 70 -13.75 -7.29 -0.29
C GLU A 70 -12.85 -7.68 0.90
N GLU A 71 -13.32 -8.51 1.81
CA GLU A 71 -12.53 -9.01 2.94
C GLU A 71 -11.31 -9.82 2.46
N ARG A 72 -11.48 -10.68 1.46
CA ARG A 72 -10.36 -11.40 0.81
C ARG A 72 -9.36 -10.44 0.18
N ALA A 73 -9.81 -9.38 -0.48
CA ALA A 73 -8.94 -8.38 -1.09
C ALA A 73 -8.16 -7.57 -0.05
N LEU A 74 -8.77 -7.29 1.11
CA LEU A 74 -8.09 -6.60 2.22
C LEU A 74 -6.87 -7.36 2.75
N VAL A 75 -6.87 -8.70 2.66
CA VAL A 75 -5.68 -9.52 3.05
C VAL A 75 -4.50 -9.24 2.14
N CYS A 76 -4.75 -8.89 0.88
CA CYS A 76 -3.72 -8.56 -0.12
C CYS A 76 -3.28 -7.09 -0.09
N THR A 77 -3.78 -6.29 0.86
CA THR A 77 -3.71 -4.84 0.82
C THR A 77 -3.08 -4.28 2.10
N ALA A 78 -2.23 -3.28 1.94
CA ALA A 78 -1.75 -2.40 3.00
C ALA A 78 -2.06 -0.96 2.59
N ALA A 79 -2.71 -0.18 3.46
CA ALA A 79 -3.09 1.17 3.10
C ALA A 79 -3.16 2.12 4.29
N TRP A 80 -2.94 3.38 3.99
CA TRP A 80 -3.24 4.53 4.81
C TRP A 80 -4.00 5.55 3.96
N GLN A 81 -4.98 6.23 4.55
CA GLN A 81 -5.72 7.29 3.86
C GLN A 81 -6.19 8.37 4.82
N TYR A 82 -6.31 9.58 4.30
CA TYR A 82 -6.92 10.74 4.94
C TYR A 82 -8.06 11.23 4.07
N VAL A 83 -9.19 11.53 4.68
CA VAL A 83 -10.32 12.23 4.05
C VAL A 83 -10.78 13.28 5.03
N GLY A 84 -10.71 14.54 4.63
CA GLY A 84 -11.05 15.63 5.52
C GLY A 84 -10.91 17.00 4.88
N PRO A 85 -10.96 18.08 5.68
CA PRO A 85 -10.71 19.43 5.20
C PRO A 85 -9.34 19.53 4.53
N PRO A 86 -9.19 20.41 3.52
CA PRO A 86 -7.90 20.66 2.88
C PRO A 86 -6.84 21.11 3.90
N VAL A 87 -5.64 20.56 3.75
CA VAL A 87 -4.48 20.89 4.59
C VAL A 87 -3.41 21.53 3.71
N ASP A 88 -3.00 22.74 4.10
CA ASP A 88 -1.99 23.49 3.35
C ASP A 88 -0.69 22.68 3.22
N GLY A 89 -0.20 22.56 1.99
CA GLY A 89 1.06 21.86 1.71
C GLY A 89 0.97 20.33 1.65
N SER A 90 -0.18 19.73 1.93
CA SER A 90 -0.40 18.28 1.96
C SER A 90 0.06 17.52 0.73
N ARG A 91 -0.09 18.12 -0.46
CA ARG A 91 0.45 17.56 -1.71
C ARG A 91 1.97 17.43 -1.68
N GLY A 92 2.66 18.47 -1.19
CA GLY A 92 4.11 18.44 -1.01
C GLY A 92 4.53 17.43 0.05
N ASP A 93 3.73 17.27 1.10
CA ASP A 93 3.97 16.28 2.14
C ASP A 93 3.77 14.85 1.63
N LEU A 94 2.80 14.61 0.73
CA LEU A 94 2.70 13.33 0.03
C LEU A 94 3.96 13.04 -0.81
N GLU A 95 4.51 14.03 -1.52
CA GLU A 95 5.74 13.86 -2.28
C GLU A 95 6.95 13.59 -1.37
N LYS A 96 7.00 14.15 -0.16
CA LYS A 96 8.00 13.80 0.87
C LYS A 96 7.82 12.38 1.37
N ALA A 97 6.57 11.90 1.57
CA ALA A 97 6.29 10.52 1.94
C ALA A 97 6.76 9.55 0.84
N VAL A 98 6.50 9.85 -0.42
CA VAL A 98 7.02 9.10 -1.57
C VAL A 98 8.55 9.04 -1.54
N THR A 99 9.22 10.16 -1.30
CA THR A 99 10.69 10.22 -1.19
C THR A 99 11.19 9.34 -0.03
N ALA A 100 10.49 9.34 1.10
CA ALA A 100 10.83 8.48 2.24
C ALA A 100 10.68 6.99 1.91
N LEU A 101 9.66 6.61 1.12
CA LEU A 101 9.46 5.25 0.62
C LEU A 101 10.55 4.83 -0.37
N VAL A 102 10.95 5.74 -1.27
CA VAL A 102 12.09 5.49 -2.18
C VAL A 102 13.36 5.21 -1.39
N GLY A 103 13.60 5.91 -0.28
CA GLY A 103 14.68 5.62 0.68
C GLY A 103 14.55 4.28 1.41
N LYS A 104 13.43 3.56 1.22
CA LYS A 104 13.16 2.19 1.70
C LYS A 104 13.09 1.18 0.55
N ASP A 105 13.76 1.44 -0.54
CA ASP A 105 13.83 0.59 -1.74
C ASP A 105 12.51 0.43 -2.53
N TRP A 106 11.53 1.32 -2.32
CA TRP A 106 10.43 1.42 -3.26
C TRP A 106 10.90 2.12 -4.53
N VAL A 107 10.67 1.50 -5.68
CA VAL A 107 11.01 2.06 -6.98
C VAL A 107 9.85 2.90 -7.47
N GLN A 108 10.07 4.20 -7.62
CA GLN A 108 9.08 5.10 -8.19
C GLN A 108 8.93 4.83 -9.68
N GLY A 109 7.69 4.68 -10.13
CA GLY A 109 7.29 4.56 -11.53
C GLY A 109 6.65 5.82 -12.05
N GLU A 110 5.49 5.67 -12.67
CA GLU A 110 4.75 6.75 -13.32
C GLU A 110 4.24 7.78 -12.31
N ARG A 111 4.28 9.05 -12.73
CA ARG A 111 3.69 10.19 -12.04
C ARG A 111 2.72 10.88 -12.98
N GLN A 112 1.46 10.94 -12.59
CA GLN A 112 0.39 11.56 -13.37
C GLN A 112 -0.24 12.68 -12.57
N VAL A 113 -0.64 13.75 -13.28
CA VAL A 113 -1.48 14.82 -12.74
C VAL A 113 -2.65 14.98 -13.67
N GLU A 114 -3.84 14.78 -13.14
CA GLU A 114 -5.08 14.88 -13.86
C GLU A 114 -5.90 16.07 -13.33
N LYS A 115 -6.53 16.79 -14.25
CA LYS A 115 -7.50 17.84 -13.90
C LYS A 115 -8.87 17.18 -13.74
N LEU A 116 -9.49 17.33 -12.58
CA LEU A 116 -10.75 16.68 -12.24
C LEU A 116 -11.97 17.51 -12.64
N ASP A 117 -11.82 18.83 -12.61
CA ASP A 117 -12.92 19.75 -12.89
C ASP A 117 -12.43 21.07 -13.49
N GLU A 118 -13.38 21.95 -13.91
CA GLU A 118 -13.07 23.27 -14.45
C GLU A 118 -12.67 24.29 -13.37
N HIS A 119 -12.87 23.97 -12.09
CA HIS A 119 -12.67 24.87 -10.95
C HIS A 119 -11.28 24.68 -10.28
N GLY A 120 -10.42 23.89 -10.90
CA GLY A 120 -9.04 23.70 -10.46
C GLY A 120 -8.81 22.46 -9.59
N GLY A 121 -9.82 21.59 -9.45
CA GLY A 121 -9.62 20.27 -8.82
C GLY A 121 -8.59 19.46 -9.59
N THR A 122 -7.65 18.84 -8.86
CA THR A 122 -6.59 18.02 -9.46
C THR A 122 -6.39 16.73 -8.68
N MET A 123 -6.02 15.68 -9.39
CA MET A 123 -5.53 14.43 -8.82
C MET A 123 -4.06 14.26 -9.19
N LEU A 124 -3.21 14.08 -8.18
CA LEU A 124 -1.85 13.58 -8.36
C LEU A 124 -1.87 12.09 -8.07
N GLN A 125 -1.30 11.28 -8.95
CA GLN A 125 -1.04 9.86 -8.71
C GLN A 125 0.42 9.54 -8.97
N ILE A 126 1.05 8.82 -8.04
CA ILE A 126 2.43 8.32 -8.16
C ILE A 126 2.37 6.81 -7.91
N THR A 127 2.96 6.05 -8.83
CA THR A 127 3.08 4.58 -8.68
C THR A 127 4.44 4.23 -8.08
N LEU A 128 4.45 3.31 -7.12
CA LEU A 128 5.69 2.75 -6.56
C LEU A 128 5.63 1.22 -6.59
N ARG A 129 6.78 0.57 -6.65
CA ARG A 129 6.89 -0.90 -6.70
C ARG A 129 7.99 -1.39 -5.77
N LYS A 130 7.73 -2.49 -5.05
CA LYS A 130 8.72 -3.16 -4.20
C LYS A 130 8.36 -4.64 -4.04
N ARG A 131 9.26 -5.55 -4.39
CA ARG A 131 9.15 -6.99 -4.10
C ARG A 131 7.78 -7.61 -4.42
N GLY A 132 7.20 -7.30 -5.58
CA GLY A 132 5.89 -7.80 -6.00
C GLY A 132 4.69 -7.02 -5.46
N TRP A 133 4.91 -5.96 -4.71
CA TRP A 133 3.90 -5.00 -4.31
C TRP A 133 3.84 -3.83 -5.27
N VAL A 134 2.64 -3.34 -5.54
CA VAL A 134 2.38 -2.11 -6.29
C VAL A 134 1.61 -1.16 -5.40
N MET A 135 2.10 0.07 -5.27
CA MET A 135 1.48 1.12 -4.46
C MET A 135 1.07 2.29 -5.35
N TYR A 136 -0.10 2.84 -5.07
CA TYR A 136 -0.56 4.11 -5.60
C TYR A 136 -0.62 5.14 -4.47
N ALA A 137 0.22 6.17 -4.56
CA ALA A 137 0.15 7.35 -3.72
C ALA A 137 -0.67 8.40 -4.45
N ARG A 138 -1.80 8.82 -3.87
CA ARG A 138 -2.76 9.73 -4.50
C ARG A 138 -3.05 10.92 -3.60
N HIS A 139 -3.20 12.08 -4.24
CA HIS A 139 -3.69 13.30 -3.63
C HIS A 139 -4.79 13.85 -4.52
N THR A 140 -5.97 14.02 -3.97
CA THR A 140 -7.13 14.57 -4.67
C THR A 140 -7.61 15.80 -3.91
N GLY A 141 -7.50 16.96 -4.54
CA GLY A 141 -8.07 18.20 -4.05
C GLY A 141 -9.25 18.61 -4.91
N VAL A 142 -10.42 18.78 -4.32
CA VAL A 142 -11.64 19.23 -4.99
C VAL A 142 -11.99 20.61 -4.50
N GLN A 143 -12.17 21.57 -5.42
CA GLN A 143 -12.48 22.99 -5.11
C GLN A 143 -13.94 23.32 -5.43
N GLN A 144 -14.89 22.51 -5.03
CA GLN A 144 -16.32 22.86 -5.09
C GLN A 144 -16.86 23.19 -3.69
N SER A 145 -18.11 23.54 -3.59
CA SER A 145 -18.82 23.99 -2.38
C SER A 145 -18.67 23.10 -1.12
N LEU A 146 -18.16 21.90 -1.27
CA LEU A 146 -17.63 21.03 -0.24
C LEU A 146 -16.14 20.83 -0.52
N THR A 147 -15.31 21.71 0.07
CA THR A 147 -13.86 21.54 0.01
C THR A 147 -13.47 20.31 0.80
N MET A 148 -13.12 19.25 0.11
CA MET A 148 -12.67 17.99 0.70
C MET A 148 -11.38 17.56 0.03
N GLU A 149 -10.44 17.09 0.82
CA GLU A 149 -9.19 16.54 0.36
C GLU A 149 -9.12 15.05 0.67
N MET A 150 -8.62 14.29 -0.26
CA MET A 150 -8.33 12.88 -0.06
C MET A 150 -6.88 12.61 -0.39
N ILE A 151 -6.17 12.01 0.58
CA ILE A 151 -4.79 11.55 0.41
C ILE A 151 -4.77 10.06 0.72
N SER A 152 -4.15 9.27 -0.13
CA SER A 152 -4.05 7.83 0.10
C SER A 152 -2.72 7.26 -0.37
N LEU A 153 -2.20 6.29 0.40
CA LEU A 153 -1.15 5.38 0.01
C LEU A 153 -1.73 3.98 0.11
N HIS A 154 -1.94 3.35 -1.03
CA HIS A 154 -2.62 2.08 -1.15
C HIS A 154 -1.74 1.09 -1.89
N ALA A 155 -1.23 0.08 -1.20
CA ALA A 155 -0.35 -0.95 -1.73
C ALA A 155 -1.07 -2.29 -1.80
N THR A 156 -0.88 -3.03 -2.90
CA THR A 156 -1.41 -4.37 -3.10
C THR A 156 -0.31 -5.34 -3.52
N GLU A 157 -0.37 -6.55 -3.00
CA GLU A 157 0.51 -7.64 -3.42
C GLU A 157 -0.01 -8.27 -4.72
N THR A 158 0.79 -8.19 -5.78
CA THR A 158 0.41 -8.68 -7.12
C THR A 158 0.10 -10.17 -7.12
N ALA A 159 0.92 -11.00 -6.46
CA ALA A 159 0.72 -12.44 -6.38
C ALA A 159 -0.58 -12.81 -5.65
N CYS A 160 -0.93 -12.07 -4.60
CA CYS A 160 -2.17 -12.25 -3.86
C CYS A 160 -3.39 -11.84 -4.72
N MET A 161 -3.33 -10.68 -5.38
CA MET A 161 -4.40 -10.20 -6.27
C MET A 161 -4.62 -11.08 -7.50
N ASN A 162 -3.58 -11.77 -7.98
CA ASN A 162 -3.69 -12.70 -9.10
C ASN A 162 -4.46 -14.00 -8.76
N ARG A 163 -4.77 -14.24 -7.48
CA ARG A 163 -5.67 -15.34 -7.06
C ARG A 163 -7.14 -15.06 -7.32
N PHE A 164 -7.49 -13.78 -7.61
CA PHE A 164 -8.84 -13.40 -7.97
C PHE A 164 -9.08 -13.62 -9.47
N THR A 165 -10.22 -14.19 -9.80
CA THR A 165 -10.68 -14.31 -11.18
C THR A 165 -10.92 -12.91 -11.79
N GLU A 166 -11.01 -12.83 -13.10
CA GLU A 166 -11.31 -11.58 -13.78
C GLU A 166 -12.69 -11.03 -13.35
N GLN A 167 -13.68 -11.92 -13.19
CA GLN A 167 -15.02 -11.55 -12.73
C GLN A 167 -14.99 -10.98 -11.30
N GLU A 168 -14.24 -11.62 -10.38
CA GLU A 168 -14.07 -11.13 -9.02
C GLU A 168 -13.37 -9.77 -8.99
N ARG A 169 -12.34 -9.58 -9.83
CA ARG A 169 -11.66 -8.28 -9.94
C ARG A 169 -12.58 -7.17 -10.46
N LYS A 170 -13.42 -7.47 -11.48
CA LYS A 170 -14.44 -6.54 -11.95
C LYS A 170 -15.45 -6.19 -10.85
N ALA A 171 -15.91 -7.18 -10.08
CA ALA A 171 -16.83 -6.94 -8.97
C ALA A 171 -16.20 -6.08 -7.84
N LEU A 172 -14.89 -6.19 -7.59
CA LEU A 172 -14.16 -5.36 -6.63
C LEU A 172 -14.00 -3.92 -7.10
N LEU A 173 -13.71 -3.72 -8.38
CA LEU A 173 -13.50 -2.39 -8.95
C LEU A 173 -14.82 -1.62 -9.13
N GLY A 174 -15.94 -2.31 -9.04
CA GLY A 174 -17.25 -1.77 -9.35
C GLY A 174 -17.41 -1.57 -10.86
N ASP A 175 -18.65 -1.32 -11.29
CA ASP A 175 -18.97 -1.00 -12.70
C ASP A 175 -18.52 0.44 -13.05
N ALA A 176 -17.27 0.79 -12.80
CA ALA A 176 -16.72 2.12 -13.14
C ALA A 176 -16.64 2.37 -14.66
N GLU A 177 -17.06 1.40 -15.48
CA GLU A 177 -17.10 1.50 -16.95
C GLU A 177 -18.52 1.65 -17.53
N GLN A 178 -19.53 2.00 -16.72
CA GLN A 178 -20.86 2.32 -17.25
C GLN A 178 -21.25 3.78 -16.92
N GLY A 179 -20.48 4.72 -17.49
CA GLY A 179 -20.79 6.14 -17.44
C GLY A 179 -20.27 6.84 -18.68
#